data_973c93842caa7ebd3f4aa88ed1548240
#
_entry.id   973c93842caa7ebd3f4aa88ed1548240
#
_cell.length_a   1.000
_cell.length_b   1.000
_cell.length_c   1.000
_cell.angle_alpha   90.00
_cell.angle_beta   90.00
_cell.angle_gamma   90.00
#
_symmetry.space_group_name_H-M   'P 1'
#
loop_
_entity.id
_entity.type
_entity.pdbx_description
1 polymer ?
#
loop_
_entity_poly.entity_id
_entity_poly.type
_entity_poly.pdbx_seq_one_letter_code
_entity_poly.pdbx_strand_id
1 'polypeptide(L)'
;MVFSDRLGSCGTSHHQKKLGRPNNSRKEIFYAATSETCCGEDPHAVHGIETSDGGFVLTGKSLDRNGEWQGFAVKFPENIPSGSHWLDPEEKISYEWSYVFGSDDAKDGGNAVAATEESVFVAGFTTDSKNRLQRFLAKLDLKSGDLIWKTNLPTRNSKGESAFESLYLTKDGGLVGSGFVQGEEEGVEGFKSYGNPQSGKAFLLHLSSSQVSGNTPPQTPQWEQVYPDVLSGKTVKEIQGTERGYVVATSTHDERHIPVVMRVDMKGKLLWSKKYPAHGELTDITVLSKEGKPDGFAMSGHSKDSLGGIDGVMTKISPKGAILWSYHYGNPEGGFGMFLGLGSGKRKLIYDECWGIDGTPDGGAVMACGTGIEECEPFEADDALYDECTVDPRRTWRSLVIRVDAQGSPKWHRLDSYQRLEAGEEEEEENAIATASEYVFVTRGGRIASITDLSIGIGLQLFESE
;
A
#
# COMPACT_ATOMS: atom_id res chain seq x y z
N MET A 1 0.76 -29.20 20.59
CA MET A 1 -0.32 -30.02 20.00
C MET A 1 -0.09 -30.02 18.50
N VAL A 2 0.30 -31.14 17.96
CA VAL A 2 0.70 -31.29 16.55
C VAL A 2 -0.57 -31.30 15.71
N PHE A 3 -0.75 -30.33 14.83
CA PHE A 3 -1.73 -30.40 13.75
C PHE A 3 -1.04 -30.87 12.47
N SER A 4 -1.16 -32.18 12.21
CA SER A 4 -0.92 -32.73 10.89
C SER A 4 -2.24 -32.69 10.13
N ASP A 5 -2.39 -31.77 9.20
CA ASP A 5 -3.46 -31.83 8.22
C ASP A 5 -2.90 -32.01 6.83
N ARG A 6 -3.23 -33.16 6.27
CA ARG A 6 -3.04 -33.50 4.86
C ARG A 6 -3.92 -32.62 4.00
N LEU A 7 -3.35 -31.59 3.42
CA LEU A 7 -3.99 -30.90 2.30
C LEU A 7 -3.67 -31.68 1.03
N GLY A 8 -4.72 -32.22 0.44
CA GLY A 8 -4.68 -32.85 -0.86
C GLY A 8 -4.13 -31.89 -1.91
N SER A 9 -3.06 -32.33 -2.59
CA SER A 9 -2.42 -31.62 -3.67
C SER A 9 -3.37 -31.50 -4.87
N CYS A 10 -4.08 -30.40 -4.97
CA CYS A 10 -4.61 -29.95 -6.26
C CYS A 10 -3.46 -29.21 -6.96
N GLY A 11 -2.77 -29.92 -7.87
CA GLY A 11 -1.53 -29.47 -8.47
C GLY A 11 -1.71 -28.28 -9.41
N THR A 12 -1.58 -27.07 -8.88
CA THR A 12 -1.13 -25.92 -9.65
C THR A 12 0.33 -25.70 -9.24
N SER A 13 1.25 -26.07 -10.12
CA SER A 13 2.67 -25.78 -9.93
C SER A 13 2.82 -24.24 -9.89
N HIS A 14 3.05 -23.71 -8.69
CA HIS A 14 3.44 -22.31 -8.53
C HIS A 14 4.84 -22.17 -9.11
N HIS A 15 4.92 -21.52 -10.28
CA HIS A 15 6.20 -21.23 -10.90
C HIS A 15 6.78 -19.97 -10.29
N GLN A 16 7.86 -20.12 -9.54
CA GLN A 16 8.67 -18.99 -9.09
C GLN A 16 9.36 -18.33 -10.30
N LYS A 17 9.18 -17.02 -10.44
CA LYS A 17 9.92 -16.23 -11.42
C LYS A 17 11.15 -15.67 -10.74
N LYS A 18 12.33 -16.18 -11.11
CA LYS A 18 13.59 -15.65 -10.57
C LYS A 18 13.81 -14.22 -11.05
N LEU A 19 13.99 -13.31 -10.10
CA LEU A 19 14.50 -11.99 -10.36
C LEU A 19 16.00 -12.12 -10.72
N GLY A 20 16.44 -11.46 -11.81
CA GLY A 20 17.85 -11.37 -12.16
C GLY A 20 18.63 -10.44 -11.22
N ARG A 21 19.77 -9.91 -11.65
CA ARG A 21 20.47 -8.88 -10.89
C ARG A 21 19.67 -7.56 -10.91
N PRO A 22 19.62 -6.80 -9.79
CA PRO A 22 18.96 -5.50 -9.75
C PRO A 22 19.55 -4.55 -10.81
N ASN A 23 18.71 -3.79 -11.50
CA ASN A 23 19.15 -2.79 -12.45
C ASN A 23 19.25 -1.41 -11.80
N ASN A 24 20.31 -1.17 -11.05
CA ASN A 24 20.54 0.08 -10.30
C ASN A 24 21.20 1.18 -11.15
N SER A 25 21.30 1.03 -12.48
CA SER A 25 22.04 1.98 -13.34
C SER A 25 21.23 3.19 -13.79
N ARG A 26 19.93 3.29 -13.44
CA ARG A 26 19.06 4.39 -13.89
C ARG A 26 19.06 5.51 -12.86
N LYS A 27 19.10 6.75 -13.35
CA LYS A 27 18.96 7.93 -12.51
C LYS A 27 17.59 7.95 -11.89
N GLU A 28 17.55 7.99 -10.58
CA GLU A 28 16.36 8.08 -9.78
C GLU A 28 16.24 9.47 -9.19
N ILE A 29 15.02 9.92 -9.03
CA ILE A 29 14.72 11.12 -8.27
C ILE A 29 14.08 10.63 -6.99
N PHE A 30 14.66 11.01 -5.87
CA PHE A 30 14.18 10.63 -4.56
C PHE A 30 13.78 11.86 -3.74
N TYR A 31 12.69 11.75 -3.02
CA TYR A 31 12.14 12.79 -2.17
C TYR A 31 11.93 12.24 -0.78
N ALA A 32 12.30 12.99 0.22
CA ALA A 32 12.00 12.64 1.59
C ALA A 32 11.44 13.82 2.36
N ALA A 33 10.52 13.54 3.26
CA ALA A 33 10.10 14.45 4.31
C ALA A 33 10.43 13.79 5.64
N THR A 34 11.26 14.44 6.44
CA THR A 34 11.63 13.92 7.74
C THR A 34 10.50 14.08 8.74
N SER A 35 10.42 13.21 9.73
CA SER A 35 9.46 13.26 10.82
C SER A 35 9.40 14.63 11.51
N GLU A 36 10.54 15.26 11.72
CA GLU A 36 10.63 16.56 12.39
C GLU A 36 9.96 17.72 11.62
N THR A 37 9.89 17.64 10.30
CA THR A 37 9.47 18.76 9.46
C THR A 37 8.07 18.62 8.89
N CYS A 38 7.54 17.40 8.76
CA CYS A 38 6.33 17.14 7.99
C CYS A 38 5.18 16.63 8.84
N CYS A 39 5.38 15.54 9.53
CA CYS A 39 4.25 14.65 9.73
C CYS A 39 4.14 14.07 11.15
N GLY A 40 5.09 14.29 12.04
CA GLY A 40 5.16 13.69 13.37
C GLY A 40 6.21 12.58 13.46
N GLU A 41 6.23 11.86 14.59
CA GLU A 41 7.19 10.78 14.82
C GLU A 41 6.74 9.49 14.09
N ASP A 42 7.70 8.66 13.70
CA ASP A 42 7.49 7.36 13.04
C ASP A 42 6.42 7.38 11.93
N PRO A 43 6.57 8.21 10.89
CA PRO A 43 5.54 8.37 9.87
C PRO A 43 5.55 7.21 8.86
N HIS A 44 4.36 6.67 8.59
CA HIS A 44 4.10 5.65 7.58
C HIS A 44 3.20 6.21 6.48
N ALA A 45 3.73 6.36 5.28
CA ALA A 45 2.98 6.79 4.11
C ALA A 45 2.42 5.58 3.37
N VAL A 46 1.11 5.41 3.39
CA VAL A 46 0.44 4.19 2.89
C VAL A 46 -0.19 4.36 1.50
N HIS A 47 -0.38 5.60 1.03
CA HIS A 47 -1.00 5.85 -0.27
C HIS A 47 -0.57 7.20 -0.84
N GLY A 48 -0.56 7.31 -2.18
CA GLY A 48 -0.27 8.57 -2.85
C GLY A 48 -0.72 8.61 -4.29
N ILE A 49 -0.70 9.81 -4.84
CA ILE A 49 -1.14 10.10 -6.20
C ILE A 49 -0.33 11.23 -6.82
N GLU A 50 -0.33 11.28 -8.16
CA GLU A 50 0.06 12.46 -8.92
C GLU A 50 -1.11 13.45 -9.01
N THR A 51 -0.88 14.72 -8.69
CA THR A 51 -1.88 15.79 -8.75
C THR A 51 -1.95 16.46 -10.13
N SER A 52 -3.01 17.23 -10.39
CA SER A 52 -3.24 17.86 -11.71
C SER A 52 -2.14 18.83 -12.14
N ASP A 53 -1.44 19.43 -11.19
CA ASP A 53 -0.31 20.34 -11.39
C ASP A 53 1.05 19.62 -11.56
N GLY A 54 1.05 18.27 -11.60
CA GLY A 54 2.25 17.45 -11.77
C GLY A 54 2.99 17.13 -10.47
N GLY A 55 2.59 17.73 -9.35
CA GLY A 55 3.11 17.39 -8.03
C GLY A 55 2.55 16.05 -7.51
N PHE A 56 2.88 15.72 -6.26
CA PHE A 56 2.49 14.46 -5.64
C PHE A 56 1.91 14.72 -4.25
N VAL A 57 0.84 14.02 -3.92
CA VAL A 57 0.31 14.03 -2.54
C VAL A 57 0.37 12.64 -1.97
N LEU A 58 0.97 12.52 -0.79
CA LEU A 58 1.04 11.31 0.01
C LEU A 58 0.18 11.47 1.26
N THR A 59 -0.35 10.37 1.75
CA THR A 59 -1.07 10.30 3.03
C THR A 59 -0.68 9.06 3.81
N GLY A 60 -0.85 9.14 5.11
CA GLY A 60 -0.52 8.06 6.01
C GLY A 60 -0.86 8.37 7.46
N LYS A 61 -0.12 7.76 8.35
CA LYS A 61 -0.25 7.92 9.80
C LYS A 61 1.13 8.09 10.43
N SER A 62 1.16 8.78 11.55
CA SER A 62 2.36 9.03 12.35
C SER A 62 1.99 9.08 13.82
N LEU A 63 2.99 9.21 14.68
CA LEU A 63 2.77 9.44 16.10
C LEU A 63 2.93 10.93 16.43
N ASP A 64 2.08 11.43 17.31
CA ASP A 64 2.28 12.74 17.93
C ASP A 64 3.33 12.65 19.07
N ARG A 65 3.61 13.77 19.71
CA ARG A 65 4.58 13.85 20.83
C ARG A 65 4.17 13.04 22.07
N ASN A 66 2.92 12.59 22.14
CA ASN A 66 2.41 11.75 23.22
C ASN A 66 2.39 10.26 22.82
N GLY A 67 2.83 9.92 21.61
CA GLY A 67 2.78 8.58 21.05
C GLY A 67 1.38 8.16 20.53
N GLU A 68 0.49 9.14 20.29
CA GLU A 68 -0.86 8.86 19.79
C GLU A 68 -0.89 8.99 18.26
N TRP A 69 -1.68 8.12 17.61
CA TRP A 69 -1.80 8.11 16.16
C TRP A 69 -2.48 9.37 15.61
N GLN A 70 -1.85 9.96 14.61
CA GLN A 70 -2.41 11.06 13.82
C GLN A 70 -2.25 10.76 12.32
N GLY A 71 -3.24 11.19 11.52
CA GLY A 71 -3.16 11.14 10.07
C GLY A 71 -2.43 12.33 9.50
N PHE A 72 -1.83 12.20 8.33
CA PHE A 72 -1.22 13.33 7.64
C PHE A 72 -1.51 13.31 6.13
N ALA A 73 -1.33 14.46 5.49
CA ALA A 73 -1.17 14.61 4.05
C ALA A 73 0.00 15.55 3.77
N VAL A 74 0.82 15.22 2.79
CA VAL A 74 1.97 16.04 2.39
C VAL A 74 2.01 16.18 0.88
N LYS A 75 2.29 17.38 0.37
CA LYS A 75 2.41 17.64 -1.07
C LYS A 75 3.85 17.97 -1.45
N PHE A 76 4.35 17.24 -2.42
CA PHE A 76 5.63 17.49 -3.10
C PHE A 76 5.40 18.20 -4.44
N PRO A 77 6.30 19.11 -4.86
CA PRO A 77 6.21 19.79 -6.14
C PRO A 77 6.51 18.86 -7.33
N GLU A 78 6.06 19.28 -8.53
CA GLU A 78 6.36 18.58 -9.79
C GLU A 78 7.88 18.57 -10.10
N ASN A 79 8.50 19.72 -9.94
CA ASN A 79 9.90 19.92 -10.31
C ASN A 79 10.80 19.84 -9.09
N ILE A 80 11.45 18.73 -8.92
CA ILE A 80 12.45 18.58 -7.89
C ILE A 80 13.82 18.52 -8.55
N PRO A 81 14.84 19.19 -7.98
CA PRO A 81 16.17 19.23 -8.54
C PRO A 81 16.70 17.81 -8.76
N SER A 82 17.06 17.49 -10.00
CA SER A 82 17.73 16.22 -10.30
C SER A 82 19.09 16.20 -9.62
N GLY A 83 19.34 15.18 -8.82
CA GLY A 83 20.62 14.95 -8.16
C GLY A 83 20.64 15.26 -6.66
N SER A 84 19.52 15.70 -6.06
CA SER A 84 19.41 15.76 -4.62
C SER A 84 19.46 14.33 -4.05
N HIS A 85 20.56 14.01 -3.39
CA HIS A 85 20.65 12.84 -2.56
C HIS A 85 20.01 13.20 -1.21
N TRP A 86 18.83 12.64 -0.96
CA TRP A 86 18.05 12.87 0.25
C TRP A 86 18.80 12.59 1.57
N LEU A 87 19.96 11.95 1.51
CA LEU A 87 20.84 11.66 2.65
C LEU A 87 21.69 12.84 3.09
N ASP A 88 21.66 13.96 2.40
CA ASP A 88 22.28 15.16 2.90
C ASP A 88 21.27 15.91 3.78
N PRO A 89 21.45 15.90 5.12
CA PRO A 89 20.56 16.62 6.03
C PRO A 89 20.57 18.14 5.80
N GLU A 90 21.52 18.66 5.03
CA GLU A 90 21.60 20.08 4.65
C GLU A 90 20.79 20.39 3.38
N GLU A 91 20.54 19.39 2.49
CA GLU A 91 19.65 19.51 1.35
C GLU A 91 18.20 19.23 1.77
N LYS A 92 17.55 20.21 2.37
CA LYS A 92 16.13 20.16 2.70
C LYS A 92 15.31 20.09 1.43
N ILE A 93 14.76 18.91 1.11
CA ILE A 93 13.74 18.80 0.10
C ILE A 93 12.47 19.42 0.67
N SER A 94 12.09 20.55 0.13
CA SER A 94 10.91 21.27 0.58
C SER A 94 9.66 20.65 -0.04
N TYR A 95 8.78 20.11 0.78
CA TYR A 95 7.38 19.91 0.41
C TYR A 95 6.68 21.28 0.25
N GLU A 96 5.63 21.35 -0.56
CA GLU A 96 4.87 22.58 -0.73
C GLU A 96 4.03 22.88 0.50
N TRP A 97 3.35 21.86 1.03
CA TRP A 97 2.58 21.94 2.26
C TRP A 97 2.45 20.57 2.92
N SER A 98 2.18 20.57 4.21
CA SER A 98 1.76 19.40 4.98
C SER A 98 0.56 19.76 5.85
N TYR A 99 -0.32 18.81 6.06
CA TYR A 99 -1.47 18.91 6.95
C TYR A 99 -1.54 17.67 7.83
N VAL A 100 -1.66 17.87 9.13
CA VAL A 100 -1.82 16.81 10.11
C VAL A 100 -3.24 16.79 10.61
N PHE A 101 -3.89 15.64 10.48
CA PHE A 101 -5.19 15.35 11.06
C PHE A 101 -4.96 14.81 12.45
N GLY A 102 -5.78 15.19 13.37
CA GLY A 102 -5.72 14.72 14.74
C GLY A 102 -6.17 15.79 15.71
N SER A 103 -6.51 15.36 16.89
CA SER A 103 -6.75 16.22 18.04
C SER A 103 -6.20 15.49 19.25
N ASP A 104 -5.94 16.25 20.33
CA ASP A 104 -5.43 15.70 21.60
C ASP A 104 -6.31 14.55 22.16
N ASP A 105 -7.56 14.43 21.69
CA ASP A 105 -8.56 13.47 22.17
C ASP A 105 -8.93 12.38 21.15
N ALA A 106 -8.35 12.38 19.93
CA ALA A 106 -8.72 11.43 18.89
C ALA A 106 -7.49 10.91 18.11
N LYS A 107 -7.43 9.59 17.94
CA LYS A 107 -6.46 8.92 17.06
C LYS A 107 -6.99 8.96 15.63
N ASP A 108 -6.16 9.41 14.70
CA ASP A 108 -6.50 9.54 13.29
C ASP A 108 -5.50 8.76 12.42
N GLY A 109 -5.94 8.35 11.24
CA GLY A 109 -5.05 7.77 10.22
C GLY A 109 -5.59 8.05 8.83
N GLY A 110 -4.73 8.50 7.91
CA GLY A 110 -5.04 8.66 6.50
C GLY A 110 -4.67 7.39 5.73
N ASN A 111 -5.67 6.66 5.22
CA ASN A 111 -5.45 5.40 4.50
C ASN A 111 -5.44 5.57 2.98
N ALA A 112 -6.11 6.61 2.46
CA ALA A 112 -6.20 6.82 1.01
C ALA A 112 -6.32 8.30 0.66
N VAL A 113 -5.79 8.67 -0.50
CA VAL A 113 -5.85 10.01 -1.05
C VAL A 113 -6.35 9.99 -2.49
N ALA A 114 -7.16 10.99 -2.86
CA ALA A 114 -7.58 11.27 -4.23
C ALA A 114 -7.53 12.78 -4.47
N ALA A 115 -7.38 13.24 -5.71
CA ALA A 115 -7.36 14.67 -6.00
C ALA A 115 -8.13 15.01 -7.27
N THR A 116 -8.80 16.17 -7.24
CA THR A 116 -9.31 16.89 -8.40
C THR A 116 -8.30 17.95 -8.85
N GLU A 117 -8.68 18.83 -9.78
CA GLU A 117 -7.85 19.96 -10.20
C GLU A 117 -7.66 21.03 -9.09
N GLU A 118 -8.55 21.08 -8.12
CA GLU A 118 -8.56 22.13 -7.09
C GLU A 118 -8.43 21.60 -5.65
N SER A 119 -8.66 20.32 -5.44
CA SER A 119 -8.80 19.78 -4.08
C SER A 119 -8.16 18.42 -3.92
N VAL A 120 -7.67 18.17 -2.71
CA VAL A 120 -7.20 16.87 -2.24
C VAL A 120 -8.23 16.30 -1.26
N PHE A 121 -8.51 15.00 -1.37
CA PHE A 121 -9.40 14.27 -0.48
C PHE A 121 -8.60 13.20 0.23
N VAL A 122 -8.67 13.18 1.56
CA VAL A 122 -8.07 12.16 2.41
C VAL A 122 -9.17 11.39 3.10
N ALA A 123 -9.13 10.07 3.00
CA ALA A 123 -10.04 9.16 3.66
C ALA A 123 -9.27 8.23 4.61
N GLY A 124 -9.90 7.86 5.72
CA GLY A 124 -9.27 7.00 6.71
C GLY A 124 -10.17 6.77 7.91
N PHE A 125 -9.58 6.78 9.09
CA PHE A 125 -10.29 6.63 10.36
C PHE A 125 -9.95 7.75 11.34
N THR A 126 -10.89 8.01 12.23
CA THR A 126 -10.73 8.80 13.46
C THR A 126 -11.38 8.03 14.60
N THR A 127 -11.03 8.32 15.85
CA THR A 127 -11.70 7.72 16.99
C THR A 127 -12.73 8.66 17.61
N ASP A 128 -13.80 8.09 18.16
CA ASP A 128 -14.73 8.82 19.01
C ASP A 128 -14.25 8.86 20.47
N SER A 129 -15.00 9.54 21.35
CA SER A 129 -14.70 9.65 22.79
C SER A 129 -14.63 8.31 23.55
N LYS A 130 -15.01 7.21 22.92
CA LYS A 130 -14.91 5.85 23.44
C LYS A 130 -13.81 5.03 22.79
N ASN A 131 -12.90 5.69 22.08
CA ASN A 131 -11.83 5.08 21.30
C ASN A 131 -12.31 4.11 20.18
N ARG A 132 -13.54 4.29 19.66
CA ARG A 132 -14.07 3.47 18.57
C ARG A 132 -13.77 4.12 17.23
N LEU A 133 -13.34 3.32 16.27
CA LEU A 133 -13.04 3.79 14.92
C LEU A 133 -14.28 4.29 14.19
N GLN A 134 -14.15 5.47 13.58
CA GLN A 134 -15.14 6.12 12.75
C GLN A 134 -14.49 6.52 11.42
N ARG A 135 -15.05 6.11 10.32
CA ARG A 135 -14.56 6.53 9.00
C ARG A 135 -14.72 8.02 8.82
N PHE A 136 -13.67 8.70 8.37
CA PHE A 136 -13.72 10.11 8.01
C PHE A 136 -13.33 10.34 6.54
N LEU A 137 -13.79 11.48 6.03
CA LEU A 137 -13.35 12.06 4.78
C LEU A 137 -13.02 13.53 5.02
N ALA A 138 -11.88 13.98 4.53
CA ALA A 138 -11.46 15.39 4.57
C ALA A 138 -11.22 15.92 3.16
N LYS A 139 -11.47 17.21 2.97
CA LYS A 139 -11.16 17.95 1.75
C LYS A 139 -10.20 19.08 2.09
N LEU A 140 -9.09 19.14 1.36
CA LEU A 140 -8.07 20.17 1.47
C LEU A 140 -8.01 20.96 0.15
N ASP A 141 -7.58 22.20 0.20
CA ASP A 141 -7.21 22.97 -0.98
C ASP A 141 -5.92 22.40 -1.59
N LEU A 142 -5.88 22.16 -2.90
CA LEU A 142 -4.73 21.56 -3.55
C LEU A 142 -3.46 22.42 -3.47
N LYS A 143 -3.61 23.76 -3.50
CA LYS A 143 -2.47 24.68 -3.57
C LYS A 143 -1.92 25.03 -2.19
N SER A 144 -2.81 25.29 -1.22
CA SER A 144 -2.41 25.74 0.12
C SER A 144 -2.33 24.63 1.14
N GLY A 145 -2.99 23.49 0.93
CA GLY A 145 -3.15 22.44 1.94
C GLY A 145 -4.16 22.78 3.04
N ASP A 146 -4.85 23.92 2.94
CA ASP A 146 -5.82 24.34 3.95
C ASP A 146 -7.02 23.38 4.01
N LEU A 147 -7.44 23.05 5.21
CA LEU A 147 -8.63 22.23 5.42
C LEU A 147 -9.88 23.00 5.03
N ILE A 148 -10.60 22.52 3.99
CA ILE A 148 -11.91 23.06 3.60
C ILE A 148 -12.99 22.47 4.50
N TRP A 149 -12.98 21.14 4.71
CA TRP A 149 -13.85 20.45 5.65
C TRP A 149 -13.31 19.05 6.00
N LYS A 150 -13.64 18.55 7.19
CA LYS A 150 -13.51 17.15 7.63
C LYS A 150 -14.87 16.69 8.14
N THR A 151 -15.29 15.50 7.79
CA THR A 151 -16.57 14.93 8.24
C THR A 151 -16.45 13.43 8.49
N ASN A 152 -17.10 12.99 9.55
CA ASN A 152 -17.33 11.57 9.78
C ASN A 152 -18.58 11.18 8.97
N LEU A 153 -18.41 10.29 7.99
CA LEU A 153 -19.55 9.82 7.22
C LEU A 153 -20.27 8.70 8.01
N PRO A 154 -21.46 8.98 8.55
CA PRO A 154 -22.17 7.98 9.33
C PRO A 154 -22.57 6.81 8.45
N THR A 155 -22.50 5.61 9.02
CA THR A 155 -23.05 4.42 8.38
C THR A 155 -24.54 4.37 8.61
N ARG A 156 -25.33 4.17 7.54
CA ARG A 156 -26.78 4.02 7.66
C ARG A 156 -27.09 2.76 8.49
N ASN A 157 -27.68 2.95 9.68
CA ASN A 157 -28.17 1.88 10.55
C ASN A 157 -27.10 0.92 11.11
N SER A 158 -25.83 1.28 11.20
CA SER A 158 -24.82 0.42 11.80
C SER A 158 -24.31 0.95 13.12
N LYS A 159 -24.28 0.08 14.11
CA LYS A 159 -23.44 0.21 15.30
C LYS A 159 -22.13 -0.51 14.99
N GLY A 160 -21.05 -0.11 15.64
CA GLY A 160 -19.74 -0.72 15.47
C GLY A 160 -18.76 0.18 14.74
N GLU A 161 -17.54 -0.31 14.65
CA GLU A 161 -16.41 0.41 14.07
C GLU A 161 -16.46 0.48 12.55
N SER A 162 -15.82 1.51 12.00
CA SER A 162 -15.72 1.71 10.57
C SER A 162 -14.47 2.51 10.19
N ALA A 163 -13.86 2.19 9.04
CA ALA A 163 -12.78 2.97 8.43
C ALA A 163 -12.88 2.94 6.90
N PHE A 164 -12.35 3.95 6.25
CA PHE A 164 -11.98 3.86 4.85
C PHE A 164 -10.62 3.20 4.71
N GLU A 165 -10.50 2.31 3.72
CA GLU A 165 -9.24 1.70 3.29
C GLU A 165 -8.79 2.24 1.94
N SER A 166 -9.73 2.62 1.07
CA SER A 166 -9.44 3.08 -0.27
C SER A 166 -10.37 4.20 -0.71
N LEU A 167 -9.83 5.08 -1.55
CA LEU A 167 -10.53 6.18 -2.17
C LEU A 167 -10.08 6.33 -3.62
N TYR A 168 -11.01 6.51 -4.54
CA TYR A 168 -10.72 6.64 -5.96
C TYR A 168 -11.55 7.76 -6.59
N LEU A 169 -10.90 8.67 -7.33
CA LEU A 169 -11.59 9.69 -8.14
C LEU A 169 -12.14 9.03 -9.40
N THR A 170 -13.45 9.05 -9.57
CA THR A 170 -14.11 8.47 -10.73
C THR A 170 -13.99 9.38 -11.95
N LYS A 171 -14.11 8.81 -13.14
CA LYS A 171 -14.00 9.56 -14.41
C LYS A 171 -15.01 10.69 -14.56
N ASP A 172 -16.15 10.60 -13.91
CA ASP A 172 -17.19 11.63 -13.90
C ASP A 172 -16.98 12.70 -12.82
N GLY A 173 -15.84 12.68 -12.13
CA GLY A 173 -15.48 13.64 -11.09
C GLY A 173 -16.09 13.36 -9.71
N GLY A 174 -16.73 12.21 -9.53
CA GLY A 174 -17.17 11.72 -8.23
C GLY A 174 -16.05 11.02 -7.45
N LEU A 175 -16.36 10.57 -6.25
CA LEU A 175 -15.47 9.72 -5.45
C LEU A 175 -16.15 8.38 -5.14
N VAL A 176 -15.43 7.29 -5.29
CA VAL A 176 -15.82 6.00 -4.73
C VAL A 176 -14.86 5.65 -3.60
N GLY A 177 -15.42 5.26 -2.46
CA GLY A 177 -14.64 4.82 -1.29
C GLY A 177 -15.04 3.42 -0.86
N SER A 178 -14.09 2.68 -0.32
CA SER A 178 -14.28 1.35 0.25
C SER A 178 -13.58 1.22 1.59
N GLY A 179 -13.93 0.19 2.34
CA GLY A 179 -13.39 -0.13 3.65
C GLY A 179 -14.31 -1.08 4.39
N PHE A 180 -14.38 -0.95 5.72
CA PHE A 180 -15.27 -1.77 6.54
C PHE A 180 -16.24 -0.95 7.38
N VAL A 181 -17.35 -1.59 7.74
CA VAL A 181 -18.37 -1.11 8.68
C VAL A 181 -18.80 -2.25 9.59
N GLN A 182 -19.44 -1.91 10.71
CA GLN A 182 -19.93 -2.89 11.68
C GLN A 182 -18.81 -3.79 12.25
N GLY A 183 -17.59 -3.26 12.40
CA GLY A 183 -16.53 -3.90 13.13
C GLY A 183 -16.88 -4.07 14.60
N GLU A 184 -16.34 -5.08 15.26
CA GLU A 184 -16.38 -5.19 16.70
C GLU A 184 -15.60 -4.04 17.34
N GLU A 185 -15.89 -3.70 18.59
CA GLU A 185 -15.22 -2.58 19.29
C GLU A 185 -13.83 -3.04 19.76
N GLU A 186 -12.87 -3.14 18.82
CA GLU A 186 -11.48 -3.52 19.10
C GLU A 186 -10.57 -2.30 19.31
N GLY A 187 -11.04 -1.10 18.95
CA GLY A 187 -10.29 0.14 19.01
C GLY A 187 -9.11 0.17 18.03
N VAL A 188 -8.26 1.20 18.16
CA VAL A 188 -7.06 1.36 17.32
C VAL A 188 -6.05 0.22 17.54
N GLU A 189 -6.04 -0.37 18.74
CA GLU A 189 -5.14 -1.48 19.08
C GLU A 189 -5.46 -2.78 18.30
N GLY A 190 -6.73 -3.04 18.01
CA GLY A 190 -7.17 -4.15 17.16
C GLY A 190 -6.97 -3.88 15.68
N PHE A 191 -6.84 -2.61 15.28
CA PHE A 191 -6.50 -2.17 13.93
C PHE A 191 -4.98 -2.11 13.73
N LYS A 192 -4.30 -3.13 14.25
CA LYS A 192 -2.85 -3.26 14.11
C LYS A 192 -2.50 -3.35 12.63
N SER A 193 -1.93 -2.27 12.14
CA SER A 193 -1.28 -2.16 10.84
C SER A 193 -2.10 -2.54 9.60
N TYR A 194 -2.22 -1.59 8.69
CA TYR A 194 -2.45 -1.81 7.26
C TYR A 194 -3.77 -2.47 6.85
N GLY A 195 -4.90 -2.06 7.44
CA GLY A 195 -6.20 -2.35 6.85
C GLY A 195 -6.67 -3.81 6.91
N ASN A 196 -6.24 -4.58 7.90
CA ASN A 196 -6.79 -5.89 8.19
C ASN A 196 -7.66 -5.86 9.45
N PRO A 197 -8.91 -5.34 9.38
CA PRO A 197 -9.81 -5.46 10.50
C PRO A 197 -10.06 -6.93 10.78
N GLN A 198 -10.06 -7.31 12.05
CA GLN A 198 -10.38 -8.69 12.44
C GLN A 198 -11.87 -8.97 12.28
N SER A 199 -12.68 -7.93 12.19
CA SER A 199 -14.12 -8.01 12.07
C SER A 199 -14.68 -6.92 11.15
N GLY A 200 -15.95 -6.97 10.83
CA GLY A 200 -16.61 -5.97 10.00
C GLY A 200 -17.17 -6.52 8.69
N LYS A 201 -17.68 -5.65 7.86
CA LYS A 201 -18.25 -5.98 6.55
C LYS A 201 -17.79 -4.96 5.53
N ALA A 202 -17.37 -5.42 4.37
CA ALA A 202 -16.98 -4.52 3.29
C ALA A 202 -18.12 -3.58 2.90
N PHE A 203 -17.79 -2.33 2.65
CA PHE A 203 -18.69 -1.38 2.03
C PHE A 203 -18.09 -0.75 0.78
N LEU A 204 -18.96 -0.26 -0.07
CA LEU A 204 -18.66 0.72 -1.12
C LEU A 204 -19.63 1.86 -0.99
N LEU A 205 -19.14 3.08 -1.12
CA LEU A 205 -19.99 4.27 -1.26
C LEU A 205 -19.53 5.14 -2.43
N HIS A 206 -20.44 5.94 -2.93
CA HIS A 206 -20.15 6.91 -4.00
C HIS A 206 -20.66 8.30 -3.63
N LEU A 207 -19.78 9.28 -3.82
CA LEU A 207 -20.12 10.70 -3.78
C LEU A 207 -20.16 11.22 -5.22
N SER A 208 -21.24 11.90 -5.57
CA SER A 208 -21.37 12.51 -6.90
C SER A 208 -20.37 13.65 -7.09
N SER A 209 -20.07 14.01 -8.33
CA SER A 209 -19.20 15.16 -8.66
C SER A 209 -19.69 16.48 -8.03
N SER A 210 -21.00 16.69 -7.89
CA SER A 210 -21.54 17.87 -7.20
C SER A 210 -21.28 17.86 -5.69
N GLN A 211 -21.24 16.71 -5.05
CA GLN A 211 -20.86 16.58 -3.65
C GLN A 211 -19.35 16.77 -3.45
N VAL A 212 -18.54 16.32 -4.41
CA VAL A 212 -17.08 16.45 -4.41
C VAL A 212 -16.64 17.90 -4.63
N SER A 213 -17.25 18.62 -5.58
CA SER A 213 -16.93 20.02 -5.87
C SER A 213 -17.41 20.99 -4.78
N GLY A 214 -18.42 20.63 -3.99
CA GLY A 214 -18.99 21.49 -2.94
C GLY A 214 -18.03 21.81 -1.80
N ASN A 215 -18.21 23.02 -1.21
CA ASN A 215 -17.45 23.45 -0.03
C ASN A 215 -18.10 23.08 1.30
N THR A 216 -19.22 22.40 1.25
CA THR A 216 -19.91 21.83 2.42
C THR A 216 -19.70 20.32 2.48
N PRO A 217 -19.42 19.75 3.66
CA PRO A 217 -19.23 18.31 3.77
C PRO A 217 -20.52 17.54 3.40
N PRO A 218 -20.40 16.45 2.62
CA PRO A 218 -21.55 15.62 2.29
C PRO A 218 -22.12 14.97 3.55
N GLN A 219 -23.44 15.08 3.76
CA GLN A 219 -24.11 14.47 4.90
C GLN A 219 -24.43 12.99 4.67
N THR A 220 -24.63 12.61 3.43
CA THR A 220 -24.90 11.22 3.01
C THR A 220 -24.30 10.96 1.64
N PRO A 221 -23.80 9.75 1.36
CA PRO A 221 -23.36 9.40 0.02
C PRO A 221 -24.54 9.34 -0.96
N GLN A 222 -24.27 9.48 -2.26
CA GLN A 222 -25.24 9.27 -3.32
C GLN A 222 -25.82 7.85 -3.26
N TRP A 223 -24.94 6.88 -3.05
CA TRP A 223 -25.32 5.51 -2.70
C TRP A 223 -24.25 4.87 -1.81
N GLU A 224 -24.67 3.88 -1.05
CA GLU A 224 -23.82 3.02 -0.22
C GLU A 224 -24.36 1.59 -0.27
N GLN A 225 -23.46 0.63 -0.44
CA GLN A 225 -23.73 -0.81 -0.41
C GLN A 225 -22.81 -1.48 0.60
N VAL A 226 -23.36 -2.41 1.37
CA VAL A 226 -22.61 -3.25 2.32
C VAL A 226 -22.65 -4.68 1.83
N TYR A 227 -21.50 -5.35 1.86
CA TYR A 227 -21.32 -6.73 1.40
C TYR A 227 -21.00 -7.61 2.61
N PRO A 228 -22.02 -8.28 3.18
CA PRO A 228 -21.89 -8.97 4.47
C PRO A 228 -21.03 -10.24 4.43
N ASP A 229 -20.78 -10.77 3.23
CA ASP A 229 -20.03 -12.03 3.05
C ASP A 229 -18.51 -11.86 2.97
N VAL A 230 -18.03 -10.61 3.06
CA VAL A 230 -16.61 -10.25 2.94
C VAL A 230 -16.24 -9.18 3.97
N LEU A 231 -14.98 -9.19 4.40
CA LEU A 231 -14.50 -8.52 5.60
C LEU A 231 -14.32 -7.01 5.44
N SER A 232 -13.53 -6.58 4.47
CA SER A 232 -13.21 -5.17 4.21
C SER A 232 -12.97 -4.96 2.72
N GLY A 233 -13.33 -3.80 2.18
CA GLY A 233 -12.94 -3.37 0.85
C GLY A 233 -11.56 -2.70 0.90
N LYS A 234 -10.48 -3.48 0.79
CA LYS A 234 -9.09 -2.99 0.88
C LYS A 234 -8.75 -1.98 -0.21
N THR A 235 -9.15 -2.28 -1.44
CA THR A 235 -8.91 -1.40 -2.60
C THR A 235 -10.10 -1.39 -3.52
N VAL A 236 -10.42 -0.22 -4.08
CA VAL A 236 -11.41 -0.04 -5.13
C VAL A 236 -10.81 0.68 -6.33
N LYS A 237 -11.05 0.17 -7.55
CA LYS A 237 -10.66 0.85 -8.80
C LYS A 237 -11.85 0.87 -9.77
N GLU A 238 -11.99 1.98 -10.53
CA GLU A 238 -13.02 2.10 -11.58
C GLU A 238 -12.58 1.37 -12.84
N ILE A 239 -13.50 0.61 -13.43
CA ILE A 239 -13.32 -0.05 -14.72
C ILE A 239 -13.92 0.83 -15.81
N GLN A 240 -13.09 1.20 -16.77
CA GLN A 240 -13.47 2.02 -17.90
C GLN A 240 -13.99 1.18 -19.08
N GLY A 241 -14.63 1.82 -20.05
CA GLY A 241 -15.11 1.19 -21.28
C GLY A 241 -16.57 0.78 -21.25
N THR A 242 -16.93 -0.27 -22.00
CA THR A 242 -18.33 -0.69 -22.19
C THR A 242 -18.94 -1.39 -20.98
N GLU A 243 -18.10 -2.03 -20.17
CA GLU A 243 -18.53 -2.72 -18.94
C GLU A 243 -18.09 -1.92 -17.70
N ARG A 244 -18.53 -0.66 -17.59
CA ARG A 244 -18.20 0.21 -16.47
C ARG A 244 -18.66 -0.35 -15.12
N GLY A 245 -17.98 0.02 -14.08
CA GLY A 245 -18.24 -0.31 -12.68
C GLY A 245 -16.94 -0.34 -11.89
N TYR A 246 -16.91 -1.13 -10.83
CA TYR A 246 -15.75 -1.17 -9.95
C TYR A 246 -15.25 -2.60 -9.74
N VAL A 247 -13.95 -2.74 -9.54
CA VAL A 247 -13.33 -3.94 -8.99
C VAL A 247 -12.86 -3.63 -7.57
N VAL A 248 -13.03 -4.60 -6.67
CA VAL A 248 -12.73 -4.46 -5.24
C VAL A 248 -11.91 -5.65 -4.78
N ALA A 249 -10.78 -5.37 -4.12
CA ALA A 249 -10.02 -6.35 -3.37
C ALA A 249 -10.58 -6.46 -1.94
N THR A 250 -10.77 -7.67 -1.47
CA THR A 250 -11.30 -7.99 -0.13
C THR A 250 -10.87 -9.39 0.31
N SER A 251 -11.32 -9.84 1.46
CA SER A 251 -11.07 -11.20 1.99
C SER A 251 -12.31 -11.80 2.63
N THR A 252 -12.26 -13.11 2.90
CA THR A 252 -13.28 -13.80 3.68
C THR A 252 -13.16 -13.49 5.17
N HIS A 253 -14.24 -13.76 5.93
CA HIS A 253 -14.30 -13.61 7.40
C HIS A 253 -13.60 -14.76 8.15
N ASP A 254 -13.24 -15.84 7.46
CA ASP A 254 -12.60 -16.98 8.13
C ASP A 254 -11.15 -16.64 8.52
N GLU A 255 -10.60 -17.37 9.50
CA GLU A 255 -9.24 -17.18 10.04
C GLU A 255 -8.13 -17.19 8.97
N ARG A 256 -8.41 -17.68 7.77
CA ARG A 256 -7.45 -17.73 6.67
C ARG A 256 -7.45 -16.49 5.80
N HIS A 257 -8.44 -15.59 5.98
CA HIS A 257 -8.61 -14.37 5.20
C HIS A 257 -8.41 -14.58 3.68
N ILE A 258 -9.08 -15.63 3.14
CA ILE A 258 -8.91 -15.99 1.72
C ILE A 258 -9.21 -14.78 0.84
N PRO A 259 -8.27 -14.41 -0.06
CA PRO A 259 -8.47 -13.35 -1.04
C PRO A 259 -9.76 -13.49 -1.83
N VAL A 260 -10.49 -12.41 -1.93
CA VAL A 260 -11.72 -12.28 -2.71
C VAL A 260 -11.63 -11.07 -3.61
N VAL A 261 -11.97 -11.22 -4.86
CA VAL A 261 -12.20 -10.10 -5.78
C VAL A 261 -13.67 -10.01 -6.08
N MET A 262 -14.23 -8.83 -5.92
CA MET A 262 -15.60 -8.49 -6.31
C MET A 262 -15.61 -7.60 -7.54
N ARG A 263 -16.56 -7.84 -8.42
CA ARG A 263 -16.93 -6.98 -9.54
C ARG A 263 -18.33 -6.44 -9.29
N VAL A 264 -18.48 -5.13 -9.29
CA VAL A 264 -19.77 -4.45 -9.09
C VAL A 264 -20.06 -3.49 -10.24
N ASP A 265 -21.32 -3.15 -10.44
CA ASP A 265 -21.73 -2.14 -11.41
C ASP A 265 -21.52 -0.70 -10.85
N MET A 266 -21.87 0.30 -11.64
CA MET A 266 -21.74 1.72 -11.25
C MET A 266 -22.64 2.15 -10.07
N LYS A 267 -23.57 1.29 -9.63
CA LYS A 267 -24.45 1.51 -8.47
C LYS A 267 -24.09 0.63 -7.28
N GLY A 268 -22.95 -0.06 -7.36
CA GLY A 268 -22.48 -0.96 -6.32
C GLY A 268 -23.19 -2.34 -6.31
N LYS A 269 -24.04 -2.66 -7.29
CA LYS A 269 -24.65 -4.00 -7.35
C LYS A 269 -23.61 -5.04 -7.72
N LEU A 270 -23.50 -6.08 -6.90
CA LEU A 270 -22.58 -7.21 -7.12
C LEU A 270 -22.90 -7.93 -8.43
N LEU A 271 -21.92 -8.03 -9.31
CA LEU A 271 -21.99 -8.78 -10.57
C LEU A 271 -21.38 -10.17 -10.42
N TRP A 272 -20.22 -10.27 -9.78
CA TRP A 272 -19.60 -11.52 -9.38
C TRP A 272 -18.62 -11.31 -8.21
N SER A 273 -18.38 -12.38 -7.47
CA SER A 273 -17.39 -12.49 -6.41
C SER A 273 -16.64 -13.80 -6.56
N LYS A 274 -15.31 -13.79 -6.45
CA LYS A 274 -14.46 -14.97 -6.58
C LYS A 274 -13.35 -15.02 -5.55
N LYS A 275 -13.09 -16.23 -5.04
CA LYS A 275 -12.03 -16.54 -4.08
C LYS A 275 -10.77 -16.99 -4.80
N TYR A 276 -9.61 -16.60 -4.27
CA TYR A 276 -8.28 -16.93 -4.82
C TYR A 276 -7.37 -17.49 -3.73
N PRO A 277 -7.65 -18.68 -3.18
CA PRO A 277 -6.94 -19.20 -2.01
C PRO A 277 -5.45 -19.48 -2.26
N ALA A 278 -5.03 -19.58 -3.53
CA ALA A 278 -3.64 -19.78 -3.88
C ALA A 278 -2.83 -18.48 -4.00
N HIS A 279 -3.47 -17.32 -3.88
CA HIS A 279 -2.78 -16.02 -3.95
C HIS A 279 -2.04 -15.66 -2.65
N GLY A 280 -2.40 -16.28 -1.54
CA GLY A 280 -1.90 -15.90 -0.23
C GLY A 280 -2.69 -14.72 0.34
N GLU A 281 -2.04 -13.69 0.83
CA GLU A 281 -2.69 -12.44 1.23
C GLU A 281 -2.89 -11.52 0.02
N LEU A 282 -4.05 -10.88 -0.07
CA LEU A 282 -4.36 -9.86 -1.08
C LEU A 282 -4.27 -8.49 -0.45
N THR A 283 -3.36 -7.67 -0.95
CA THR A 283 -3.12 -6.32 -0.43
C THR A 283 -3.71 -5.23 -1.33
N ASP A 284 -3.56 -5.36 -2.65
CA ASP A 284 -4.04 -4.35 -3.60
C ASP A 284 -4.50 -4.98 -4.92
N ILE A 285 -5.25 -4.22 -5.73
CA ILE A 285 -5.72 -4.61 -7.07
C ILE A 285 -5.71 -3.42 -8.02
N THR A 286 -5.32 -3.65 -9.26
CA THR A 286 -5.39 -2.63 -10.31
C THR A 286 -6.10 -3.14 -11.56
N VAL A 287 -6.61 -2.20 -12.37
CA VAL A 287 -7.20 -2.48 -13.68
C VAL A 287 -6.10 -2.44 -14.73
N LEU A 288 -5.88 -3.54 -15.41
CA LEU A 288 -4.96 -3.58 -16.54
C LEU A 288 -5.65 -3.12 -17.81
N SER A 289 -4.94 -2.37 -18.61
CA SER A 289 -5.39 -1.97 -19.93
C SER A 289 -4.33 -2.27 -20.98
N LYS A 290 -4.77 -2.72 -22.14
CA LYS A 290 -3.93 -2.90 -23.32
C LYS A 290 -4.54 -2.14 -24.47
N GLU A 291 -3.76 -1.24 -25.09
CA GLU A 291 -4.23 -0.40 -26.19
C GLU A 291 -5.52 0.39 -25.82
N GLY A 292 -5.60 0.87 -24.56
CA GLY A 292 -6.75 1.62 -24.04
C GLY A 292 -8.02 0.78 -23.77
N LYS A 293 -7.94 -0.55 -23.84
CA LYS A 293 -9.06 -1.46 -23.51
C LYS A 293 -8.76 -2.23 -22.22
N PRO A 294 -9.76 -2.44 -21.35
CA PRO A 294 -9.59 -3.28 -20.16
C PRO A 294 -9.11 -4.69 -20.53
N ASP A 295 -7.99 -5.13 -19.97
CA ASP A 295 -7.35 -6.44 -20.21
C ASP A 295 -7.37 -7.34 -18.95
N GLY A 296 -8.26 -7.06 -18.03
CA GLY A 296 -8.37 -7.76 -16.76
C GLY A 296 -7.85 -6.98 -15.58
N PHE A 297 -7.45 -7.70 -14.54
CA PHE A 297 -7.00 -7.12 -13.29
C PHE A 297 -5.70 -7.79 -12.85
N ALA A 298 -4.82 -7.04 -12.18
CA ALA A 298 -3.68 -7.59 -11.48
C ALA A 298 -3.86 -7.37 -9.97
N MET A 299 -3.53 -8.39 -9.20
CA MET A 299 -3.55 -8.42 -7.74
C MET A 299 -2.12 -8.50 -7.22
N SER A 300 -1.81 -7.75 -6.17
CA SER A 300 -0.58 -7.89 -5.37
C SER A 300 -0.87 -8.49 -4.02
N GLY A 301 0.17 -9.02 -3.42
CA GLY A 301 0.17 -9.53 -2.08
C GLY A 301 1.40 -10.38 -1.82
N HIS A 302 1.31 -11.23 -0.83
CA HIS A 302 2.41 -12.10 -0.45
C HIS A 302 1.90 -13.44 0.10
N SER A 303 2.73 -14.46 0.05
CA SER A 303 2.38 -15.77 0.60
C SER A 303 3.61 -16.48 1.14
N LYS A 304 3.39 -17.35 2.15
CA LYS A 304 4.45 -18.21 2.67
C LYS A 304 4.94 -19.16 1.58
N ASP A 305 6.24 -19.23 1.42
CA ASP A 305 6.88 -20.21 0.56
C ASP A 305 6.95 -21.60 1.24
N SER A 306 7.45 -22.60 0.51
CA SER A 306 7.60 -23.97 1.04
C SER A 306 8.68 -24.10 2.12
N LEU A 307 9.50 -23.10 2.34
CA LEU A 307 10.63 -23.07 3.28
C LEU A 307 10.33 -22.23 4.53
N GLY A 308 9.16 -21.55 4.55
CA GLY A 308 8.73 -20.69 5.65
C GLY A 308 9.04 -19.21 5.47
N GLY A 309 9.70 -18.82 4.38
CA GLY A 309 9.83 -17.42 3.96
C GLY A 309 8.52 -16.87 3.40
N ILE A 310 8.51 -15.57 3.11
CA ILE A 310 7.39 -14.90 2.45
C ILE A 310 7.88 -14.38 1.11
N ASP A 311 7.17 -14.76 0.03
CA ASP A 311 7.40 -14.23 -1.31
C ASP A 311 6.26 -13.30 -1.71
N GLY A 312 6.58 -12.21 -2.39
CA GLY A 312 5.59 -11.40 -3.07
C GLY A 312 4.83 -12.20 -4.14
N VAL A 313 3.54 -11.99 -4.25
CA VAL A 313 2.68 -12.67 -5.23
C VAL A 313 2.00 -11.66 -6.13
N MET A 314 2.07 -11.90 -7.42
CA MET A 314 1.27 -11.17 -8.40
C MET A 314 0.42 -12.14 -9.21
N THR A 315 -0.88 -11.87 -9.30
CA THR A 315 -1.83 -12.69 -10.06
C THR A 315 -2.61 -11.84 -11.05
N LYS A 316 -2.56 -12.21 -12.32
CA LYS A 316 -3.43 -11.61 -13.36
C LYS A 316 -4.68 -12.45 -13.53
N ILE A 317 -5.84 -11.78 -13.49
CA ILE A 317 -7.14 -12.38 -13.76
C ILE A 317 -7.82 -11.69 -14.95
N SER A 318 -8.63 -12.43 -15.68
CA SER A 318 -9.42 -11.91 -16.78
C SER A 318 -10.55 -10.98 -16.27
N PRO A 319 -11.21 -10.18 -17.13
CA PRO A 319 -12.38 -9.37 -16.72
C PRO A 319 -13.52 -10.19 -16.08
N LYS A 320 -13.57 -11.49 -16.37
CA LYS A 320 -14.53 -12.44 -15.77
C LYS A 320 -13.99 -13.16 -14.52
N GLY A 321 -12.79 -12.78 -14.04
CA GLY A 321 -12.17 -13.31 -12.83
C GLY A 321 -11.57 -14.72 -13.00
N ALA A 322 -11.23 -15.19 -14.20
CA ALA A 322 -10.43 -16.39 -14.38
C ALA A 322 -8.94 -16.06 -14.25
N ILE A 323 -8.18 -16.85 -13.51
CA ILE A 323 -6.72 -16.70 -13.41
C ILE A 323 -6.11 -16.91 -14.80
N LEU A 324 -5.32 -15.95 -15.25
CA LEU A 324 -4.53 -16.02 -16.48
C LEU A 324 -3.11 -16.47 -16.18
N TRP A 325 -2.51 -15.92 -15.13
CA TRP A 325 -1.25 -16.37 -14.56
C TRP A 325 -1.16 -15.93 -13.08
N SER A 326 -0.33 -16.64 -12.31
CA SER A 326 0.01 -16.32 -10.93
C SER A 326 1.45 -16.73 -10.69
N TYR A 327 2.27 -15.81 -10.20
CA TYR A 327 3.69 -16.05 -9.95
C TYR A 327 4.13 -15.47 -8.63
N HIS A 328 5.12 -16.14 -8.03
CA HIS A 328 5.84 -15.66 -6.88
C HIS A 328 7.07 -14.88 -7.35
N TYR A 329 7.32 -13.76 -6.70
CA TYR A 329 8.44 -12.88 -6.96
C TYR A 329 9.13 -12.64 -5.63
N GLY A 330 10.25 -13.30 -5.42
CA GLY A 330 11.04 -13.12 -4.22
C GLY A 330 12.48 -12.79 -4.59
N ASN A 331 13.22 -12.27 -3.66
CA ASN A 331 14.65 -12.10 -3.77
C ASN A 331 15.33 -13.46 -3.49
N PRO A 332 15.71 -14.24 -4.51
CA PRO A 332 16.17 -15.62 -4.33
C PRO A 332 17.48 -15.74 -3.56
N GLU A 333 18.25 -14.65 -3.49
CA GLU A 333 19.52 -14.64 -2.76
C GLU A 333 19.41 -13.83 -1.47
N GLY A 334 18.23 -13.27 -1.23
CA GLY A 334 18.00 -12.31 -0.20
C GLY A 334 19.03 -11.21 -0.29
N GLY A 335 18.69 -9.99 -0.62
CA GLY A 335 19.63 -8.87 -0.64
C GLY A 335 20.55 -8.81 0.57
N PHE A 336 20.18 -9.47 1.62
CA PHE A 336 20.88 -9.74 2.86
C PHE A 336 22.19 -10.51 2.75
N GLY A 337 22.25 -11.56 1.96
CA GLY A 337 23.47 -12.33 1.80
C GLY A 337 24.66 -11.50 1.31
N MET A 338 24.38 -10.42 0.59
CA MET A 338 25.42 -9.47 0.15
C MET A 338 25.78 -8.43 1.22
N PHE A 339 24.81 -8.00 2.05
CA PHE A 339 25.02 -6.91 3.01
C PHE A 339 25.46 -7.37 4.40
N LEU A 340 25.06 -8.55 4.83
CA LEU A 340 25.43 -9.08 6.16
C LEU A 340 26.53 -10.15 6.12
N GLY A 341 27.16 -10.40 4.97
CA GLY A 341 28.20 -11.43 4.84
C GLY A 341 27.70 -12.85 5.11
N LEU A 342 26.39 -13.08 5.11
CA LEU A 342 25.77 -14.38 5.34
C LEU A 342 26.14 -15.31 4.19
N GLY A 343 27.05 -16.25 4.45
CA GLY A 343 27.57 -17.17 3.44
C GLY A 343 26.48 -18.01 2.78
N SER A 344 26.66 -18.31 1.49
CA SER A 344 25.84 -19.25 0.73
C SER A 344 25.76 -20.59 1.45
N GLY A 345 24.59 -20.98 1.93
CA GLY A 345 24.35 -22.27 2.56
C GLY A 345 23.55 -22.22 3.86
N LYS A 346 23.38 -21.06 4.47
CA LYS A 346 22.49 -20.90 5.63
C LYS A 346 21.05 -20.72 5.17
N ARG A 347 20.11 -21.31 5.91
CA ARG A 347 18.68 -21.20 5.68
C ARG A 347 18.27 -19.73 5.85
N LYS A 348 17.82 -19.09 4.79
CA LYS A 348 17.45 -17.68 4.79
C LYS A 348 15.94 -17.59 4.81
N LEU A 349 15.37 -17.10 5.90
CA LEU A 349 14.00 -16.68 5.95
C LEU A 349 13.97 -15.19 5.56
N ILE A 350 13.64 -14.93 4.31
CA ILE A 350 13.47 -13.57 3.81
C ILE A 350 11.99 -13.37 3.59
N TYR A 351 11.56 -12.22 4.01
CA TYR A 351 10.20 -11.77 3.84
C TYR A 351 10.20 -10.75 2.71
N ASP A 352 9.58 -11.11 1.60
CA ASP A 352 9.28 -10.20 0.50
C ASP A 352 7.80 -9.87 0.57
N GLU A 353 7.45 -8.86 1.33
CA GLU A 353 6.08 -8.42 1.53
C GLU A 353 5.71 -7.35 0.52
N CYS A 354 4.59 -7.54 -0.17
CA CYS A 354 4.16 -6.65 -1.24
C CYS A 354 2.78 -6.06 -0.92
N TRP A 355 2.66 -4.74 -1.06
CA TRP A 355 1.46 -4.00 -0.66
C TRP A 355 0.74 -3.35 -1.83
N GLY A 356 1.41 -2.54 -2.63
CA GLY A 356 0.80 -1.77 -3.70
C GLY A 356 1.03 -2.35 -5.10
N ILE A 357 0.09 -2.12 -6.03
CA ILE A 357 0.23 -2.50 -7.44
C ILE A 357 -0.42 -1.48 -8.36
N ASP A 358 0.22 -1.20 -9.50
CA ASP A 358 -0.42 -0.46 -10.57
C ASP A 358 -0.13 -1.04 -11.96
N GLY A 359 -1.06 -0.78 -12.89
CA GLY A 359 -0.99 -1.23 -14.27
C GLY A 359 -0.12 -0.32 -15.12
N THR A 360 0.69 -0.89 -16.00
CA THR A 360 1.54 -0.13 -16.91
C THR A 360 0.96 -0.08 -18.32
N PRO A 361 1.30 0.96 -19.13
CA PRO A 361 0.70 1.19 -20.45
C PRO A 361 0.87 0.04 -21.45
N ASP A 362 1.90 -0.79 -21.29
CA ASP A 362 2.18 -1.97 -22.13
C ASP A 362 1.35 -3.22 -21.73
N GLY A 363 0.43 -3.08 -20.77
CA GLY A 363 -0.43 -4.16 -20.26
C GLY A 363 0.22 -5.04 -19.21
N GLY A 364 1.41 -4.66 -18.73
CA GLY A 364 2.07 -5.25 -17.56
C GLY A 364 1.65 -4.57 -16.27
N ALA A 365 2.44 -4.78 -15.21
CA ALA A 365 2.20 -4.18 -13.89
C ALA A 365 3.52 -3.87 -13.16
N VAL A 366 3.42 -3.02 -12.15
CA VAL A 366 4.48 -2.74 -11.20
C VAL A 366 3.95 -2.97 -9.78
N MET A 367 4.76 -3.57 -8.92
CA MET A 367 4.41 -3.93 -7.55
C MET A 367 5.44 -3.35 -6.58
N ALA A 368 4.97 -2.77 -5.49
CA ALA A 368 5.77 -2.24 -4.40
C ALA A 368 5.87 -3.25 -3.26
N CYS A 369 7.08 -3.46 -2.77
CA CYS A 369 7.38 -4.44 -1.73
C CYS A 369 8.45 -3.91 -0.77
N GLY A 370 8.50 -4.51 0.40
CA GLY A 370 9.68 -4.53 1.25
C GLY A 370 10.34 -5.90 1.20
N THR A 371 11.64 -5.95 1.35
CA THR A 371 12.40 -7.19 1.50
C THR A 371 13.32 -7.11 2.71
N GLY A 372 13.24 -8.12 3.57
CA GLY A 372 14.01 -8.08 4.80
C GLY A 372 13.75 -9.24 5.75
N ILE A 373 14.19 -9.04 6.99
CA ILE A 373 13.90 -9.92 8.12
C ILE A 373 13.00 -9.14 9.06
N GLU A 374 11.75 -9.54 9.24
CA GLU A 374 10.81 -8.83 10.11
C GLU A 374 10.93 -9.26 11.56
N GLU A 375 11.00 -10.56 11.79
CA GLU A 375 11.11 -11.13 13.12
C GLU A 375 12.23 -12.15 13.17
N CYS A 376 13.08 -11.99 14.15
CA CYS A 376 13.98 -13.05 14.59
C CYS A 376 13.26 -13.86 15.66
N GLU A 377 12.14 -14.51 15.30
CA GLU A 377 11.60 -15.52 16.19
C GLU A 377 12.64 -16.61 16.39
N PRO A 378 12.81 -17.13 17.61
CA PRO A 378 13.74 -18.22 17.89
C PRO A 378 13.25 -19.45 17.14
N PHE A 379 13.74 -19.65 15.93
CA PHE A 379 13.88 -21.00 15.42
C PHE A 379 14.73 -21.73 16.45
N GLU A 380 14.32 -22.90 16.85
CA GLU A 380 14.91 -23.74 17.89
C GLU A 380 16.33 -23.31 18.31
N ALA A 381 16.57 -23.13 19.59
CA ALA A 381 17.70 -22.43 20.21
C ALA A 381 19.14 -22.79 19.71
N ASP A 382 19.27 -23.74 18.80
CA ASP A 382 20.50 -24.19 18.16
C ASP A 382 20.70 -23.63 16.72
N ASP A 383 19.85 -22.76 16.22
CA ASP A 383 20.02 -22.24 14.87
C ASP A 383 20.98 -21.05 14.88
N ALA A 384 22.09 -21.16 14.15
CA ALA A 384 23.12 -20.12 14.04
C ALA A 384 22.57 -18.75 13.50
N LEU A 385 21.37 -18.74 12.92
CA LEU A 385 20.64 -17.52 12.54
C LEU A 385 20.16 -16.72 13.75
N TYR A 386 19.91 -17.36 14.89
CA TYR A 386 19.49 -16.67 16.11
C TYR A 386 20.56 -15.72 16.64
N ASP A 387 21.83 -16.12 16.59
CA ASP A 387 22.95 -15.25 17.01
C ASP A 387 23.19 -14.09 16.04
N GLU A 388 22.79 -14.22 14.78
CA GLU A 388 22.93 -13.17 13.75
C GLU A 388 21.71 -12.21 13.71
N CYS A 389 20.61 -12.59 14.34
CA CYS A 389 19.42 -11.75 14.51
C CYS A 389 19.51 -10.76 15.69
N THR A 390 20.67 -10.57 16.28
CA THR A 390 20.89 -9.48 17.24
C THR A 390 20.91 -8.10 16.60
N VAL A 391 20.92 -8.05 15.27
CA VAL A 391 20.76 -6.78 14.51
C VAL A 391 19.29 -6.38 14.52
N ASP A 392 19.03 -5.12 14.85
CA ASP A 392 17.68 -4.54 14.81
C ASP A 392 16.99 -4.87 13.45
N PRO A 393 15.90 -5.65 13.42
CA PRO A 393 15.24 -6.03 12.17
C PRO A 393 14.88 -4.83 11.31
N ARG A 394 14.54 -3.69 11.91
CA ARG A 394 14.23 -2.43 11.21
C ARG A 394 15.38 -1.93 10.32
N ARG A 395 16.63 -2.32 10.61
CA ARG A 395 17.81 -1.96 9.80
C ARG A 395 18.00 -2.85 8.60
N THR A 396 17.22 -3.92 8.49
CA THR A 396 17.39 -4.95 7.47
C THR A 396 16.40 -4.82 6.31
N TRP A 397 15.32 -4.08 6.49
CA TRP A 397 14.34 -3.85 5.44
C TRP A 397 14.87 -2.96 4.31
N ARG A 398 14.50 -3.34 3.07
CA ARG A 398 14.84 -2.61 1.86
C ARG A 398 13.62 -2.49 0.97
N SER A 399 13.51 -1.34 0.32
CA SER A 399 12.51 -1.13 -0.73
C SER A 399 12.78 -2.04 -1.91
N LEU A 400 11.76 -2.76 -2.36
CA LEU A 400 11.81 -3.63 -3.54
C LEU A 400 10.66 -3.26 -4.49
N VAL A 401 10.98 -2.80 -5.69
CA VAL A 401 10.00 -2.51 -6.74
C VAL A 401 10.20 -3.47 -7.90
N ILE A 402 9.13 -4.15 -8.31
CA ILE A 402 9.15 -5.20 -9.33
C ILE A 402 8.25 -4.82 -10.50
N ARG A 403 8.81 -4.70 -11.69
CA ARG A 403 8.12 -4.43 -12.94
C ARG A 403 8.01 -5.69 -13.78
N VAL A 404 6.81 -6.05 -14.21
CA VAL A 404 6.55 -7.21 -15.06
C VAL A 404 5.88 -6.82 -16.37
N ASP A 405 6.05 -7.65 -17.41
CA ASP A 405 5.32 -7.53 -18.67
C ASP A 405 3.88 -8.10 -18.55
N ALA A 406 3.11 -8.04 -19.64
CA ALA A 406 1.74 -8.53 -19.69
C ALA A 406 1.62 -10.05 -19.42
N GLN A 407 2.71 -10.81 -19.53
CA GLN A 407 2.81 -12.25 -19.27
C GLN A 407 3.34 -12.56 -17.86
N GLY A 408 3.60 -11.52 -17.04
CA GLY A 408 4.16 -11.68 -15.70
C GLY A 408 5.66 -11.99 -15.68
N SER A 409 6.39 -11.78 -16.79
CA SER A 409 7.83 -11.93 -16.78
C SER A 409 8.50 -10.65 -16.27
N PRO A 410 9.46 -10.76 -15.32
CA PRO A 410 10.16 -9.59 -14.81
C PRO A 410 10.87 -8.84 -15.95
N LYS A 411 10.58 -7.56 -16.10
CA LYS A 411 11.32 -6.64 -16.96
C LYS A 411 12.52 -6.05 -16.24
N TRP A 412 12.30 -5.63 -15.02
CA TRP A 412 13.33 -5.18 -14.08
C TRP A 412 12.80 -5.25 -12.66
N HIS A 413 13.68 -5.23 -11.71
CA HIS A 413 13.38 -4.94 -10.32
C HIS A 413 14.46 -4.02 -9.76
N ARG A 414 14.11 -3.32 -8.71
CA ARG A 414 14.99 -2.44 -7.98
C ARG A 414 14.98 -2.80 -6.52
N LEU A 415 16.16 -2.79 -5.97
CA LEU A 415 16.40 -2.98 -4.56
C LEU A 415 17.17 -1.77 -4.08
N ASP A 416 16.53 -0.92 -3.31
CA ASP A 416 17.17 0.28 -2.82
C ASP A 416 17.62 0.05 -1.38
N SER A 417 18.93 0.20 -1.19
CA SER A 417 19.54 0.27 0.12
C SER A 417 20.08 1.68 0.31
N TYR A 418 19.52 2.38 1.25
CA TYR A 418 20.05 3.68 1.65
C TYR A 418 21.13 3.48 2.70
N GLN A 419 22.27 2.95 2.26
CA GLN A 419 23.49 3.03 3.06
C GLN A 419 24.27 4.25 2.60
N ARG A 420 24.54 5.13 3.51
CA ARG A 420 25.57 6.16 3.36
C ARG A 420 26.92 5.45 3.38
N LEU A 421 27.34 4.90 2.27
CA LEU A 421 28.72 4.50 2.06
C LEU A 421 29.50 5.76 1.73
N GLU A 422 29.93 6.49 2.72
CA GLU A 422 31.08 7.38 2.56
C GLU A 422 32.30 6.48 2.38
N ALA A 423 32.91 6.61 1.21
CA ALA A 423 34.10 5.83 0.86
C ALA A 423 35.21 6.14 1.89
N GLY A 424 35.49 5.19 2.78
CA GLY A 424 36.67 5.22 3.63
C GLY A 424 36.45 5.24 5.15
N GLU A 425 35.21 5.24 5.62
CA GLU A 425 34.95 5.06 7.05
C GLU A 425 34.51 3.61 7.31
N GLU A 426 35.07 3.01 8.38
CA GLU A 426 34.62 1.72 8.88
C GLU A 426 33.11 1.82 9.18
N GLU A 427 32.34 0.84 8.69
CA GLU A 427 30.90 0.76 8.82
C GLU A 427 30.50 0.90 10.30
N GLU A 428 30.18 2.10 10.74
CA GLU A 428 29.40 2.22 11.96
C GLU A 428 27.98 1.78 11.63
N GLU A 429 27.55 0.67 12.23
CA GLU A 429 26.22 0.05 12.09
C GLU A 429 25.06 1.03 12.36
N GLU A 430 25.34 2.21 12.89
CA GLU A 430 24.36 3.24 13.27
C GLU A 430 23.69 3.96 12.09
N ASN A 431 24.18 3.82 10.85
CA ASN A 431 23.72 4.61 9.71
C ASN A 431 22.87 3.85 8.68
N ALA A 432 22.50 2.60 8.93
CA ALA A 432 21.61 1.88 8.04
C ALA A 432 20.15 2.35 8.22
N ILE A 433 19.55 2.89 7.16
CA ILE A 433 18.15 3.32 7.14
C ILE A 433 17.31 2.18 6.58
N ALA A 434 16.42 1.64 7.38
CA ALA A 434 15.45 0.67 6.90
C ALA A 434 14.44 1.35 5.99
N THR A 435 14.06 0.68 4.91
CA THR A 435 13.13 1.19 3.90
C THR A 435 12.19 0.09 3.44
N ALA A 436 10.93 0.44 3.16
CA ALA A 436 9.99 -0.43 2.50
C ALA A 436 9.19 0.37 1.48
N SER A 437 8.86 -0.23 0.34
CA SER A 437 7.93 0.39 -0.61
C SER A 437 6.51 -0.04 -0.28
N GLU A 438 5.70 0.92 0.20
CA GLU A 438 4.33 0.68 0.67
C GLU A 438 3.32 0.77 -0.47
N TYR A 439 3.53 1.68 -1.41
CA TYR A 439 2.60 1.91 -2.50
C TYR A 439 3.32 2.28 -3.78
N VAL A 440 2.68 2.01 -4.91
CA VAL A 440 3.21 2.35 -6.24
C VAL A 440 2.09 2.79 -7.17
N PHE A 441 2.38 3.75 -8.03
CA PHE A 441 1.47 4.15 -9.09
C PHE A 441 2.25 4.60 -10.34
N VAL A 442 1.59 4.52 -11.49
CA VAL A 442 2.12 5.00 -12.76
C VAL A 442 1.63 6.43 -12.97
N THR A 443 2.57 7.35 -13.15
CA THR A 443 2.27 8.77 -13.40
C THR A 443 1.67 8.96 -14.79
N ARG A 444 1.02 10.11 -15.02
CA ARG A 444 0.49 10.48 -16.34
C ARG A 444 1.56 10.54 -17.42
N GLY A 445 2.79 10.88 -17.05
CA GLY A 445 3.96 10.86 -17.93
C GLY A 445 4.53 9.46 -18.17
N GLY A 446 3.97 8.42 -17.58
CA GLY A 446 4.43 7.03 -17.71
C GLY A 446 5.60 6.65 -16.80
N ARG A 447 6.08 7.56 -15.92
CA ARG A 447 7.05 7.20 -14.87
C ARG A 447 6.35 6.38 -13.79
N ILE A 448 7.13 5.64 -13.05
CA ILE A 448 6.66 4.86 -11.90
C ILE A 448 7.04 5.64 -10.63
N ALA A 449 6.06 5.90 -9.79
CA ALA A 449 6.24 6.51 -8.48
C ALA A 449 6.05 5.44 -7.40
N SER A 450 7.03 5.27 -6.52
CA SER A 450 6.96 4.40 -5.35
C SER A 450 7.02 5.22 -4.08
N ILE A 451 6.10 4.96 -3.18
CA ILE A 451 6.07 5.56 -1.84
C ILE A 451 6.83 4.63 -0.92
N THR A 452 7.72 5.21 -0.15
CA THR A 452 8.65 4.47 0.69
C THR A 452 8.56 4.95 2.13
N ASP A 453 8.41 4.02 3.04
CA ASP A 453 8.64 4.28 4.45
C ASP A 453 10.14 4.25 4.73
N LEU A 454 10.57 5.17 5.56
CA LEU A 454 11.93 5.31 6.02
C LEU A 454 11.92 5.32 7.55
N SER A 455 12.90 4.73 8.19
CA SER A 455 13.02 4.83 9.66
C SER A 455 13.13 6.26 10.20
N ILE A 456 13.36 7.23 9.32
CA ILE A 456 13.49 8.66 9.66
C ILE A 456 12.43 9.56 9.00
N GLY A 457 11.49 9.00 8.24
CA GLY A 457 10.51 9.79 7.52
C GLY A 457 9.81 9.02 6.42
N ILE A 458 9.30 9.73 5.44
CA ILE A 458 8.64 9.18 4.26
C ILE A 458 9.37 9.59 2.99
N GLY A 459 9.32 8.76 1.98
CA GLY A 459 9.97 9.02 0.69
C GLY A 459 9.06 8.81 -0.52
N LEU A 460 9.42 9.44 -1.61
CA LEU A 460 8.86 9.24 -2.93
C LEU A 460 9.98 9.00 -3.93
N GLN A 461 9.97 7.85 -4.58
CA GLN A 461 10.92 7.49 -5.63
C GLN A 461 10.26 7.57 -7.00
N LEU A 462 10.94 8.13 -7.98
CA LEU A 462 10.48 8.18 -9.37
C LEU A 462 11.44 7.42 -10.28
N PHE A 463 10.88 6.44 -11.00
CA PHE A 463 11.60 5.60 -11.93
C PHE A 463 11.12 5.83 -13.36
N GLU A 464 12.02 5.75 -14.33
CA GLU A 464 11.63 5.62 -15.73
C GLU A 464 11.00 4.25 -15.98
N SER A 465 9.93 4.21 -16.78
CA SER A 465 9.14 3.00 -17.00
C SER A 465 9.81 1.95 -17.92
N GLU A 466 10.86 2.32 -18.67
CA GLU A 466 11.55 1.42 -19.63
C GLU A 466 12.88 0.87 -19.11
#